data_9844440e2553770ba4ab558b3792c13b
#
_entry.id   9844440e2553770ba4ab558b3792c13b
#
_cell.length_a   1.000
_cell.length_b   1.000
_cell.length_c   1.000
_cell.angle_alpha   90.00
_cell.angle_beta   90.00
_cell.angle_gamma   90.00
#
_symmetry.space_group_name_H-M   'P 1'
#
loop_
_entity.id
_entity.type
_entity.pdbx_description
1 polymer ?
#
loop_
_entity_poly.entity_id
_entity_poly.type
_entity_poly.pdbx_seq_one_letter_code
_entity_poly.pdbx_strand_id
1 'polypeptide(L)'
;MAAATESSPAGSAAAASRAWEWEGKVVSPVAAATADEAWALLSDFLAFHRWHPRVAACRLASGTPRLPGCVRYCEGTAPPPGAGGAPAPPPDWAHETLLEYDAERRFFHYEMNDNNMGFGLFFATFRVVPAAAAAGTGCELRWEFQCEPVRGTPREALVARLQAGLDGMAARVRDHLYQADMEVYACWPSFLFYFLHFKL
;
A
#
# COMPACT_ATOMS: atom_id res chain seq x y z
N MET A 1 -55.20 -26.78 -18.33
CA MET A 1 -54.41 -27.08 -17.14
C MET A 1 -52.96 -27.14 -17.57
N ALA A 2 -52.24 -26.06 -17.40
CA ALA A 2 -50.81 -25.98 -17.68
C ALA A 2 -50.08 -25.84 -16.36
N ALA A 3 -49.22 -26.80 -16.02
CA ALA A 3 -48.41 -26.84 -14.82
C ALA A 3 -47.22 -25.89 -15.01
N ALA A 4 -47.11 -24.90 -14.15
CA ALA A 4 -45.95 -24.04 -14.03
C ALA A 4 -44.83 -24.80 -13.28
N THR A 5 -43.72 -24.99 -13.98
CA THR A 5 -42.50 -25.55 -13.36
C THR A 5 -41.73 -24.39 -12.70
N GLU A 6 -41.76 -24.35 -11.38
CA GLU A 6 -40.90 -23.46 -10.60
C GLU A 6 -39.44 -23.91 -10.70
N SER A 7 -38.62 -23.08 -11.33
CA SER A 7 -37.16 -23.22 -11.32
C SER A 7 -36.60 -22.59 -10.05
N SER A 8 -36.16 -23.42 -9.12
CA SER A 8 -35.39 -23.05 -7.93
C SER A 8 -34.03 -22.45 -8.36
N PRO A 9 -33.59 -21.33 -7.84
CA PRO A 9 -32.20 -20.89 -8.01
C PRO A 9 -31.31 -21.62 -6.99
N ALA A 10 -30.78 -22.77 -7.35
CA ALA A 10 -29.67 -23.40 -6.69
C ALA A 10 -28.40 -22.71 -7.15
N GLY A 11 -27.73 -21.97 -6.28
CA GLY A 11 -26.46 -21.37 -6.64
C GLY A 11 -25.84 -20.43 -5.62
N SER A 12 -26.06 -20.67 -4.33
CA SER A 12 -25.12 -20.17 -3.32
C SER A 12 -24.23 -21.33 -2.86
N ALA A 13 -23.39 -21.81 -3.76
CA ALA A 13 -22.33 -22.72 -3.37
C ALA A 13 -21.30 -21.91 -2.57
N ALA A 14 -21.19 -22.26 -1.30
CA ALA A 14 -20.14 -21.87 -0.39
C ALA A 14 -18.79 -21.74 -1.14
N ALA A 15 -18.22 -20.52 -1.16
CA ALA A 15 -16.81 -20.34 -1.42
C ALA A 15 -16.10 -21.09 -0.30
N ALA A 16 -15.78 -22.36 -0.54
CA ALA A 16 -14.94 -23.15 0.34
C ALA A 16 -13.69 -22.31 0.55
N SER A 17 -13.38 -21.95 1.79
CA SER A 17 -12.19 -21.20 2.15
C SER A 17 -11.00 -21.98 1.63
N ARG A 18 -10.43 -21.51 0.51
CA ARG A 18 -9.22 -22.10 -0.04
C ARG A 18 -8.11 -21.92 0.99
N ALA A 19 -7.54 -22.98 1.48
CA ALA A 19 -6.35 -22.89 2.30
C ALA A 19 -5.22 -22.38 1.40
N TRP A 20 -4.71 -21.19 1.69
CA TRP A 20 -3.58 -20.60 0.97
C TRP A 20 -2.30 -21.31 1.38
N GLU A 21 -1.45 -21.58 0.41
CA GLU A 21 -0.18 -22.25 0.69
C GLU A 21 0.80 -21.32 1.41
N TRP A 22 0.78 -20.04 1.05
CA TRP A 22 1.52 -19.00 1.75
C TRP A 22 0.58 -17.88 2.20
N GLU A 23 0.65 -17.59 3.46
CA GLU A 23 -0.01 -16.43 4.05
C GLU A 23 0.89 -15.76 5.09
N GLY A 24 0.68 -14.49 5.34
CA GLY A 24 1.46 -13.76 6.31
C GLY A 24 1.05 -12.31 6.46
N LYS A 25 1.74 -11.66 7.40
CA LYS A 25 1.57 -10.26 7.70
C LYS A 25 2.92 -9.64 8.00
N VAL A 26 3.14 -8.43 7.48
CA VAL A 26 4.25 -7.55 7.85
C VAL A 26 3.68 -6.26 8.45
N VAL A 27 4.42 -5.66 9.38
CA VAL A 27 3.99 -4.48 10.14
C VAL A 27 5.15 -3.50 10.26
N SER A 28 4.88 -2.21 10.04
CA SER A 28 5.85 -1.14 10.26
C SER A 28 5.24 0.00 11.05
N PRO A 29 5.82 0.43 12.17
CA PRO A 29 5.34 1.56 12.95
C PRO A 29 5.68 2.89 12.26
N VAL A 30 4.76 3.84 12.37
CA VAL A 30 4.98 5.25 12.04
C VAL A 30 4.78 6.05 13.31
N ALA A 31 5.89 6.40 13.96
CA ALA A 31 5.87 7.22 15.16
C ALA A 31 5.42 8.65 14.83
N ALA A 32 4.75 9.29 15.78
CA ALA A 32 4.32 10.70 15.72
C ALA A 32 3.35 11.03 14.56
N ALA A 33 2.69 10.03 13.95
CA ALA A 33 1.66 10.22 12.95
C ALA A 33 0.38 9.49 13.36
N THR A 34 -0.75 10.16 13.30
CA THR A 34 -2.05 9.51 13.48
C THR A 34 -2.36 8.58 12.30
N ALA A 35 -3.27 7.64 12.52
CA ALA A 35 -3.71 6.77 11.43
C ALA A 35 -4.42 7.53 10.32
N ASP A 36 -5.09 8.65 10.63
CA ASP A 36 -5.77 9.48 9.64
C ASP A 36 -4.78 10.28 8.79
N GLU A 37 -3.74 10.86 9.38
CA GLU A 37 -2.67 11.55 8.65
C GLU A 37 -1.93 10.59 7.70
N ALA A 38 -1.53 9.43 8.20
CA ALA A 38 -0.88 8.43 7.36
C ALA A 38 -1.80 7.91 6.24
N TRP A 39 -3.09 7.68 6.55
CA TRP A 39 -4.08 7.24 5.54
C TRP A 39 -4.34 8.31 4.49
N ALA A 40 -4.40 9.58 4.85
CA ALA A 40 -4.56 10.68 3.90
C ALA A 40 -3.48 10.66 2.81
N LEU A 41 -2.25 10.25 3.15
CA LEU A 41 -1.14 10.11 2.21
C LEU A 41 -1.20 8.80 1.42
N LEU A 42 -1.57 7.68 2.06
CA LEU A 42 -1.42 6.32 1.53
C LEU A 42 -2.69 5.78 0.85
N SER A 43 -3.84 6.45 1.01
CA SER A 43 -5.14 5.99 0.52
C SER A 43 -5.30 5.97 -1.00
N ASP A 44 -4.43 6.67 -1.74
CA ASP A 44 -4.48 6.68 -3.19
C ASP A 44 -3.80 5.44 -3.77
N PHE A 45 -4.62 4.48 -4.21
CA PHE A 45 -4.17 3.23 -4.82
C PHE A 45 -3.26 3.45 -6.03
N LEU A 46 -3.42 4.57 -6.75
CA LEU A 46 -2.62 4.91 -7.93
C LEU A 46 -1.31 5.64 -7.59
N ALA A 47 -1.16 6.11 -6.36
CA ALA A 47 0.03 6.85 -5.93
C ALA A 47 1.07 5.98 -5.21
N PHE A 48 1.01 4.66 -5.33
CA PHE A 48 1.89 3.72 -4.64
C PHE A 48 3.37 4.00 -4.85
N HIS A 49 3.78 4.42 -6.05
CA HIS A 49 5.15 4.81 -6.41
C HIS A 49 5.70 5.97 -5.58
N ARG A 50 4.85 6.82 -5.02
CA ARG A 50 5.28 7.94 -4.17
C ARG A 50 5.82 7.44 -2.83
N TRP A 51 5.29 6.34 -2.37
CA TRP A 51 5.53 5.82 -1.03
C TRP A 51 6.41 4.57 -1.02
N HIS A 52 6.20 3.63 -1.93
CA HIS A 52 6.97 2.40 -1.96
C HIS A 52 8.37 2.61 -2.57
N PRO A 53 9.48 2.26 -1.85
CA PRO A 53 10.84 2.63 -2.25
C PRO A 53 11.31 1.97 -3.56
N ARG A 54 10.71 0.84 -3.95
CA ARG A 54 11.11 0.06 -5.12
C ARG A 54 10.18 0.19 -6.31
N VAL A 55 9.16 1.04 -6.22
CA VAL A 55 8.22 1.31 -7.32
C VAL A 55 8.53 2.67 -7.89
N ALA A 56 8.87 2.71 -9.17
CA ALA A 56 9.23 3.93 -9.89
C ALA A 56 8.02 4.64 -10.47
N ALA A 57 7.01 3.89 -10.92
CA ALA A 57 5.81 4.44 -11.52
C ALA A 57 4.57 3.60 -11.20
N CYS A 58 3.42 4.28 -11.05
CA CYS A 58 2.10 3.67 -11.06
C CYS A 58 1.17 4.51 -11.92
N ARG A 59 0.29 3.85 -12.67
CA ARG A 59 -0.72 4.53 -13.49
C ARG A 59 -2.01 3.72 -13.55
N LEU A 60 -3.11 4.39 -13.81
CA LEU A 60 -4.38 3.74 -14.09
C LEU A 60 -4.26 2.94 -15.39
N ALA A 61 -4.56 1.65 -15.34
CA ALA A 61 -4.66 0.78 -16.51
C ALA A 61 -6.11 0.67 -16.99
N SER A 62 -7.07 0.51 -16.07
CA SER A 62 -8.51 0.48 -16.39
C SER A 62 -9.36 0.71 -15.14
N GLY A 63 -10.66 0.89 -15.32
CA GLY A 63 -11.61 1.10 -14.23
C GLY A 63 -11.67 2.53 -13.73
N THR A 64 -12.31 2.73 -12.59
CA THR A 64 -12.47 4.04 -11.95
C THR A 64 -11.66 4.10 -10.64
N PRO A 65 -10.85 5.14 -10.42
CA PRO A 65 -10.08 5.28 -9.19
C PRO A 65 -10.94 5.13 -7.92
N ARG A 66 -10.39 4.44 -6.92
CA ARG A 66 -11.03 4.16 -5.62
C ARG A 66 -12.27 3.27 -5.64
N LEU A 67 -12.67 2.75 -6.80
CA LEU A 67 -13.78 1.80 -6.88
C LEU A 67 -13.25 0.39 -7.15
N PRO A 68 -13.90 -0.66 -6.62
CA PRO A 68 -13.61 -2.04 -6.98
C PRO A 68 -13.59 -2.23 -8.50
N GLY A 69 -12.63 -3.01 -9.00
CA GLY A 69 -12.36 -3.16 -10.43
C GLY A 69 -11.39 -2.11 -11.02
N CYS A 70 -10.95 -1.12 -10.23
CA CYS A 70 -9.85 -0.25 -10.64
C CYS A 70 -8.57 -1.06 -10.79
N VAL A 71 -7.96 -1.05 -11.95
CA VAL A 71 -6.68 -1.72 -12.23
C VAL A 71 -5.58 -0.68 -12.35
N ARG A 72 -4.52 -0.86 -11.55
CA ARG A 72 -3.27 -0.11 -11.70
C ARG A 72 -2.19 -0.95 -12.35
N TYR A 73 -1.34 -0.32 -13.13
CA TYR A 73 -0.04 -0.83 -13.55
C TYR A 73 1.03 -0.20 -12.69
N CYS A 74 1.88 -1.01 -12.07
CA CYS A 74 3.05 -0.56 -11.33
C CYS A 74 4.33 -1.09 -11.98
N GLU A 75 5.36 -0.25 -12.01
CA GLU A 75 6.69 -0.59 -12.52
C GLU A 75 7.74 -0.30 -11.46
N GLY A 76 8.65 -1.23 -11.26
CA GLY A 76 9.75 -1.11 -10.33
C GLY A 76 10.88 -0.22 -10.84
N THR A 77 11.81 0.10 -9.96
CA THR A 77 13.05 0.78 -10.35
C THR A 77 13.88 -0.12 -11.27
N ALA A 78 14.32 0.42 -12.39
CA ALA A 78 15.19 -0.30 -13.31
C ALA A 78 16.45 -0.79 -12.59
N PRO A 79 16.80 -2.08 -12.71
CA PRO A 79 18.06 -2.58 -12.16
C PRO A 79 19.26 -1.96 -12.87
N PRO A 80 20.43 -1.92 -12.20
CA PRO A 80 21.63 -1.44 -12.85
C PRO A 80 22.05 -2.36 -14.00
N PRO A 81 22.82 -1.85 -14.99
CA PRO A 81 23.43 -2.66 -16.04
C PRO A 81 24.23 -3.82 -15.43
N GLY A 82 24.21 -4.95 -16.12
CA GLY A 82 24.98 -6.13 -15.71
C GLY A 82 26.49 -5.90 -15.78
N ALA A 83 27.25 -6.73 -15.07
CA ALA A 83 28.70 -6.71 -15.14
C ALA A 83 29.19 -6.95 -16.59
N GLY A 84 30.22 -6.23 -17.03
CA GLY A 84 30.77 -6.36 -18.37
C GLY A 84 29.96 -5.67 -19.48
N GLY A 85 29.02 -4.75 -19.13
CA GLY A 85 28.24 -4.00 -20.11
C GLY A 85 27.03 -4.77 -20.67
N ALA A 86 26.62 -5.86 -20.03
CA ALA A 86 25.39 -6.56 -20.40
C ALA A 86 24.18 -5.63 -20.19
N PRO A 87 23.15 -5.69 -21.06
CA PRO A 87 21.93 -4.91 -20.89
C PRO A 87 21.30 -5.16 -19.53
N ALA A 88 20.78 -4.10 -18.89
CA ALA A 88 20.01 -4.26 -17.66
C ALA A 88 18.78 -5.17 -17.92
N PRO A 89 18.45 -6.08 -16.99
CA PRO A 89 17.20 -6.80 -17.10
C PRO A 89 16.01 -5.82 -17.04
N PRO A 90 14.84 -6.19 -17.60
CA PRO A 90 13.67 -5.35 -17.53
C PRO A 90 13.27 -5.11 -16.05
N PRO A 91 12.72 -3.95 -15.71
CA PRO A 91 12.20 -3.71 -14.38
C PRO A 91 11.06 -4.68 -14.04
N ASP A 92 10.88 -4.95 -12.77
CA ASP A 92 9.70 -5.67 -12.26
C ASP A 92 8.44 -4.86 -12.60
N TRP A 93 7.37 -5.54 -12.98
CA TRP A 93 6.09 -4.89 -13.19
C TRP A 93 4.91 -5.80 -12.80
N ALA A 94 3.77 -5.17 -12.47
CA ALA A 94 2.52 -5.86 -12.20
C ALA A 94 1.31 -5.02 -12.59
N HIS A 95 0.21 -5.71 -12.97
CA HIS A 95 -1.13 -5.18 -12.91
C HIS A 95 -1.80 -5.66 -11.62
N GLU A 96 -2.46 -4.74 -10.94
CA GLU A 96 -3.14 -5.04 -9.68
C GLU A 96 -4.56 -4.48 -9.71
N THR A 97 -5.54 -5.30 -9.33
CA THR A 97 -6.95 -4.95 -9.30
C THR A 97 -7.40 -4.65 -7.88
N LEU A 98 -7.93 -3.47 -7.65
CA LEU A 98 -8.59 -3.11 -6.40
C LEU A 98 -9.88 -3.91 -6.24
N LEU A 99 -10.00 -4.66 -5.17
CA LEU A 99 -11.17 -5.50 -4.87
C LEU A 99 -12.08 -4.85 -3.84
N GLU A 100 -11.51 -4.17 -2.84
CA GLU A 100 -12.24 -3.46 -1.80
C GLU A 100 -11.48 -2.20 -1.39
N TYR A 101 -12.22 -1.13 -1.09
CA TYR A 101 -11.68 0.12 -0.56
C TYR A 101 -12.60 0.64 0.53
N ASP A 102 -12.06 0.85 1.73
CA ASP A 102 -12.79 1.38 2.87
C ASP A 102 -11.99 2.51 3.52
N ALA A 103 -12.46 3.74 3.31
CA ALA A 103 -11.80 4.94 3.83
C ALA A 103 -11.95 5.07 5.35
N GLU A 104 -13.07 4.63 5.94
CA GLU A 104 -13.33 4.74 7.37
C GLU A 104 -12.49 3.75 8.17
N ARG A 105 -12.37 2.53 7.66
CA ARG A 105 -11.55 1.46 8.24
C ARG A 105 -10.10 1.52 7.79
N ARG A 106 -9.76 2.45 6.92
CA ARG A 106 -8.42 2.76 6.40
C ARG A 106 -7.72 1.53 5.83
N PHE A 107 -8.35 0.87 4.85
CA PHE A 107 -7.74 -0.23 4.13
C PHE A 107 -8.19 -0.30 2.67
N PHE A 108 -7.40 -1.01 1.89
CA PHE A 108 -7.82 -1.54 0.61
C PHE A 108 -7.30 -2.97 0.43
N HIS A 109 -8.10 -3.78 -0.26
CA HIS A 109 -7.79 -5.15 -0.63
C HIS A 109 -7.65 -5.23 -2.15
N TYR A 110 -6.64 -5.95 -2.62
CA TYR A 110 -6.35 -6.06 -4.05
C TYR A 110 -5.78 -7.41 -4.40
N GLU A 111 -5.86 -7.77 -5.68
CA GLU A 111 -5.20 -8.92 -6.27
C GLU A 111 -4.13 -8.47 -7.26
N MET A 112 -3.05 -9.24 -7.38
CA MET A 112 -2.07 -9.12 -8.44
C MET A 112 -2.48 -10.02 -9.60
N ASN A 113 -2.64 -9.43 -10.78
CA ASN A 113 -3.01 -10.15 -12.00
C ASN A 113 -1.73 -10.52 -12.79
N ASP A 114 -1.50 -9.83 -13.91
CA ASP A 114 -0.31 -10.06 -14.72
C ASP A 114 0.93 -9.45 -14.09
N ASN A 115 2.05 -10.18 -14.15
CA ASN A 115 3.33 -9.72 -13.66
C ASN A 115 4.50 -10.48 -14.30
N ASN A 116 5.72 -9.93 -14.21
CA ASN A 116 6.94 -10.61 -14.63
C ASN A 116 7.77 -11.15 -13.46
N MET A 117 7.25 -11.12 -12.23
CA MET A 117 7.95 -11.47 -11.00
C MET A 117 7.75 -12.91 -10.54
N GLY A 118 6.98 -13.71 -11.29
CA GLY A 118 6.72 -15.12 -10.97
C GLY A 118 5.59 -15.36 -9.98
N PHE A 119 4.78 -14.34 -9.66
CA PHE A 119 3.58 -14.52 -8.86
C PHE A 119 2.50 -15.23 -9.69
N GLY A 120 1.87 -16.24 -9.06
CA GLY A 120 0.56 -16.76 -9.45
C GLY A 120 -0.55 -15.97 -8.76
N LEU A 121 -1.50 -16.66 -8.15
CA LEU A 121 -2.52 -15.97 -7.36
C LEU A 121 -1.89 -15.29 -6.15
N PHE A 122 -2.12 -14.00 -6.02
CA PHE A 122 -1.65 -13.19 -4.91
C PHE A 122 -2.71 -12.16 -4.53
N PHE A 123 -3.12 -12.18 -3.28
CA PHE A 123 -4.05 -11.22 -2.70
C PHE A 123 -3.37 -10.51 -1.54
N ALA A 124 -3.65 -9.24 -1.38
CA ALA A 124 -3.12 -8.48 -0.26
C ALA A 124 -4.10 -7.44 0.27
N THR A 125 -4.04 -7.22 1.57
CA THR A 125 -4.74 -6.13 2.25
C THR A 125 -3.72 -5.18 2.84
N PHE A 126 -3.74 -3.95 2.41
CA PHE A 126 -2.98 -2.86 3.02
C PHE A 126 -3.89 -2.09 3.97
N ARG A 127 -3.43 -1.85 5.19
CA ARG A 127 -4.21 -1.20 6.24
C ARG A 127 -3.36 -0.25 7.06
N VAL A 128 -3.96 0.87 7.49
CA VAL A 128 -3.38 1.78 8.48
C VAL A 128 -4.22 1.71 9.75
N VAL A 129 -3.59 1.37 10.87
CA VAL A 129 -4.28 1.24 12.16
C VAL A 129 -3.62 2.13 13.22
N PRO A 130 -4.40 2.68 14.18
CA PRO A 130 -3.80 3.33 15.33
C PRO A 130 -2.85 2.37 16.06
N ALA A 131 -1.71 2.87 16.54
CA ALA A 131 -0.84 2.08 17.41
C ALA A 131 -1.60 1.70 18.69
N ALA A 132 -1.33 0.50 19.21
CA ALA A 132 -1.92 0.07 20.47
C ALA A 132 -1.48 1.03 21.59
N ALA A 133 -2.45 1.72 22.18
CA ALA A 133 -2.22 2.88 23.02
C ALA A 133 -1.50 2.54 24.35
N ALA A 134 -0.28 3.00 24.48
CA ALA A 134 0.24 3.49 25.76
C ALA A 134 1.01 4.81 25.59
N ALA A 135 1.21 5.32 24.40
CA ALA A 135 2.14 6.42 24.14
C ALA A 135 1.64 7.49 23.12
N GLY A 136 0.35 7.79 23.07
CA GLY A 136 -0.10 8.97 22.33
C GLY A 136 -0.19 8.81 20.80
N THR A 137 0.48 9.64 20.07
CA THR A 137 0.40 9.75 18.61
C THR A 137 1.29 8.72 17.92
N GLY A 138 0.68 7.76 17.23
CA GLY A 138 1.38 6.76 16.41
C GLY A 138 0.40 5.88 15.67
N CYS A 139 0.85 5.32 14.54
CA CYS A 139 0.07 4.32 13.80
C CYS A 139 0.99 3.19 13.32
N GLU A 140 0.38 2.16 12.78
CA GLU A 140 1.06 1.05 12.14
C GLU A 140 0.56 0.88 10.72
N LEU A 141 1.47 0.69 9.79
CA LEU A 141 1.18 0.18 8.46
C LEU A 141 1.18 -1.34 8.56
N ARG A 142 0.14 -1.98 8.04
CA ARG A 142 0.01 -3.43 8.00
C ARG A 142 -0.21 -3.90 6.57
N TRP A 143 0.51 -4.96 6.20
CA TRP A 143 0.35 -5.59 4.90
C TRP A 143 0.15 -7.09 5.10
N GLU A 144 -1.06 -7.56 4.89
CA GLU A 144 -1.45 -8.96 4.99
C GLU A 144 -1.51 -9.53 3.57
N PHE A 145 -1.04 -10.75 3.38
CA PHE A 145 -1.05 -11.39 2.08
C PHE A 145 -1.44 -12.86 2.16
N GLN A 146 -1.99 -13.35 1.06
CA GLN A 146 -2.30 -14.74 0.80
C GLN A 146 -1.93 -15.04 -0.66
N CYS A 147 -1.14 -16.09 -0.90
CA CYS A 147 -0.69 -16.36 -2.26
C CYS A 147 -0.34 -17.84 -2.48
N GLU A 148 -0.19 -18.19 -3.75
CA GLU A 148 0.53 -19.38 -4.18
C GLU A 148 2.04 -19.15 -4.02
N PRO A 149 2.84 -20.24 -3.96
CA PRO A 149 4.30 -20.13 -3.97
C PRO A 149 4.80 -19.33 -5.18
N VAL A 150 5.66 -18.35 -4.91
CA VAL A 150 6.23 -17.51 -5.94
C VAL A 150 7.36 -18.25 -6.65
N ARG A 151 7.31 -18.36 -7.97
CA ARG A 151 8.30 -19.08 -8.75
C ARG A 151 9.70 -18.52 -8.51
N GLY A 152 10.61 -19.39 -8.09
CA GLY A 152 12.01 -19.03 -7.90
C GLY A 152 12.30 -18.19 -6.64
N THR A 153 11.32 -17.97 -5.78
CA THR A 153 11.47 -17.14 -4.57
C THR A 153 11.04 -17.94 -3.34
N PRO A 154 11.92 -18.15 -2.35
CA PRO A 154 11.52 -18.74 -1.07
C PRO A 154 10.53 -17.84 -0.30
N ARG A 155 9.65 -18.46 0.50
CA ARG A 155 8.65 -17.72 1.30
C ARG A 155 9.28 -16.64 2.18
N GLU A 156 10.41 -16.95 2.81
CA GLU A 156 11.14 -16.02 3.70
C GLU A 156 11.67 -14.81 2.92
N ALA A 157 12.11 -14.99 1.69
CA ALA A 157 12.55 -13.89 0.83
C ALA A 157 11.38 -13.00 0.40
N LEU A 158 10.20 -13.57 0.13
CA LEU A 158 8.98 -12.80 -0.11
C LEU A 158 8.63 -11.95 1.12
N VAL A 159 8.56 -12.56 2.31
CA VAL A 159 8.25 -11.84 3.57
C VAL A 159 9.26 -10.72 3.83
N ALA A 160 10.55 -10.98 3.67
CA ALA A 160 11.60 -9.97 3.83
C ALA A 160 11.47 -8.82 2.82
N ARG A 161 11.11 -9.12 1.56
CA ARG A 161 10.85 -8.12 0.52
C ARG A 161 9.65 -7.23 0.86
N LEU A 162 8.54 -7.82 1.33
CA LEU A 162 7.35 -7.09 1.75
C LEU A 162 7.64 -6.21 2.98
N GLN A 163 8.36 -6.76 3.98
CA GLN A 163 8.75 -5.99 5.17
C GLN A 163 9.62 -4.79 4.80
N ALA A 164 10.66 -4.98 4.00
CA ALA A 164 11.54 -3.89 3.56
C ALA A 164 10.79 -2.82 2.75
N GLY A 165 9.81 -3.22 1.94
CA GLY A 165 8.92 -2.30 1.24
C GLY A 165 8.09 -1.47 2.19
N LEU A 166 7.46 -2.12 3.17
CA LEU A 166 6.62 -1.47 4.16
C LEU A 166 7.41 -0.53 5.09
N ASP A 167 8.62 -0.94 5.51
CA ASP A 167 9.52 -0.10 6.31
C ASP A 167 9.92 1.17 5.55
N GLY A 168 10.21 1.03 4.26
CA GLY A 168 10.51 2.17 3.40
C GLY A 168 9.30 3.11 3.22
N MET A 169 8.09 2.58 3.13
CA MET A 169 6.85 3.38 3.10
C MET A 169 6.68 4.15 4.41
N ALA A 170 6.83 3.48 5.56
CA ALA A 170 6.73 4.10 6.87
C ALA A 170 7.74 5.25 7.05
N ALA A 171 8.99 5.04 6.59
CA ALA A 171 10.03 6.07 6.61
C ALA A 171 9.63 7.30 5.77
N ARG A 172 9.16 7.11 4.54
CA ARG A 172 8.74 8.21 3.65
C ARG A 172 7.55 8.98 4.19
N VAL A 173 6.56 8.30 4.79
CA VAL A 173 5.41 8.95 5.44
C VAL A 173 5.89 9.82 6.60
N ARG A 174 6.73 9.29 7.48
CA ARG A 174 7.30 10.05 8.60
C ARG A 174 8.06 11.27 8.12
N ASP A 175 8.94 11.11 7.13
CA ASP A 175 9.79 12.18 6.62
C ASP A 175 8.94 13.28 5.95
N HIS A 176 7.88 12.91 5.24
CA HIS A 176 6.93 13.85 4.63
C HIS A 176 6.18 14.67 5.68
N LEU A 177 5.65 14.05 6.72
CA LEU A 177 4.93 14.73 7.80
C LEU A 177 5.86 15.64 8.59
N TYR A 178 7.10 15.21 8.87
CA TYR A 178 8.09 16.04 9.54
C TYR A 178 8.46 17.28 8.73
N GLN A 179 8.62 17.16 7.42
CA GLN A 179 8.90 18.31 6.54
C GLN A 179 7.72 19.30 6.52
N ALA A 180 6.49 18.82 6.44
CA ALA A 180 5.30 19.64 6.48
C ALA A 180 5.20 20.46 7.79
N ASP A 181 5.49 19.84 8.93
CA ASP A 181 5.54 20.52 10.22
C ASP A 181 6.58 21.63 10.25
N MET A 182 7.79 21.37 9.74
CA MET A 182 8.87 22.34 9.70
C MET A 182 8.55 23.56 8.81
N GLU A 183 7.85 23.37 7.69
CA GLU A 183 7.41 24.45 6.82
C GLU A 183 6.37 25.35 7.51
N VAL A 184 5.47 24.80 8.30
CA VAL A 184 4.50 25.56 9.10
C VAL A 184 5.21 26.46 10.10
N TYR A 185 6.24 25.96 10.80
CA TYR A 185 7.02 26.77 11.74
C TYR A 185 7.90 27.81 11.05
N ALA A 186 8.41 27.53 9.86
CA ALA A 186 9.22 28.48 9.09
C ALA A 186 8.40 29.63 8.48
N CYS A 187 7.11 29.43 8.22
CA CYS A 187 6.20 30.45 7.72
C CYS A 187 5.64 31.39 8.80
N TRP A 188 6.00 31.22 10.08
CA TRP A 188 5.58 32.15 11.13
C TRP A 188 6.56 33.31 11.18
N PRO A 189 6.27 34.47 10.54
CA PRO A 189 7.18 35.60 10.59
C PRO A 189 7.15 36.22 11.99
N SER A 190 8.31 36.49 12.48
CA SER A 190 8.79 37.42 13.52
C SER A 190 7.81 38.48 14.03
N PHE A 191 6.62 38.18 14.44
CA PHE A 191 5.74 39.15 15.13
C PHE A 191 6.10 39.37 16.60
N LEU A 192 7.10 38.68 17.15
CA LEU A 192 7.48 38.77 18.55
C LEU A 192 8.62 39.75 18.86
N PHE A 193 9.14 40.49 17.86
CA PHE A 193 10.21 41.48 18.08
C PHE A 193 9.74 42.93 18.18
N TYR A 194 8.45 43.24 18.17
CA TYR A 194 7.96 44.65 18.19
C TYR A 194 7.37 45.12 19.52
N PHE A 195 7.39 44.34 20.61
CA PHE A 195 6.79 44.77 21.89
C PHE A 195 7.79 45.09 23.01
N LEU A 196 9.08 45.20 22.73
CA LEU A 196 10.08 45.49 23.78
C LEU A 196 10.85 46.81 23.63
N HIS A 197 10.38 47.78 22.85
CA HIS A 197 11.04 49.10 22.74
C HIS A 197 10.07 50.27 22.85
N PHE A 198 9.19 50.28 23.82
CA PHE A 198 8.50 51.50 24.25
C PHE A 198 8.26 51.48 25.76
N LYS A 199 9.34 51.75 26.54
CA LYS A 199 9.32 52.41 27.87
C LYS A 199 10.73 52.91 28.19
N LEU A 200 10.97 54.14 27.90
CA LEU A 200 11.70 55.14 28.69
C LEU A 200 11.24 56.52 28.28
#